data_ac65af24eff995c885ebc5d8215f9512
#
_entry.id   ac65af24eff995c885ebc5d8215f9512
#
_cell.length_a   1.000
_cell.length_b   1.000
_cell.length_c   1.000
_cell.angle_alpha   90.00
_cell.angle_beta   90.00
_cell.angle_gamma   90.00
#
_symmetry.space_group_name_H-M   'P 1'
#
loop_
_entity.id
_entity.type
_entity.pdbx_description
1 polymer ?
#
loop_
_entity_poly.entity_id
_entity_poly.type
_entity_poly.pdbx_seq_one_letter_code
_entity_poly.pdbx_strand_id
1 'polypeptide(L)'
;MQSLALLNHRTLWVFVHLGAITAIVMAIFYGYGWWLLTSYLISRVWLIGGMSIGLHRYFSHKTFTTTPLKHKLICFLSMMAAQGSPIAWAMVHRHHHKYTDKEHDLHAPKDGIFHAAVTWALGNPKTWAKEDNLKFTVTDLVRDKVIACLLYTS
;
A
#
# COMPACT_ATOMS: atom_id res chain seq x y z
N MET A 1 -14.08 -7.48 15.85
CA MET A 1 -13.23 -7.86 14.70
C MET A 1 -12.56 -6.65 14.02
N GLN A 2 -13.22 -5.49 13.86
CA GLN A 2 -12.60 -4.32 13.17
C GLN A 2 -11.41 -3.67 13.91
N SER A 3 -11.32 -3.79 15.24
CA SER A 3 -10.18 -3.23 16.00
C SER A 3 -8.89 -4.04 15.85
N LEU A 4 -8.99 -5.35 15.64
CA LEU A 4 -7.82 -6.23 15.42
C LEU A 4 -7.11 -5.94 14.10
N ALA A 5 -7.88 -5.72 13.02
CA ALA A 5 -7.31 -5.42 11.71
C ALA A 5 -6.51 -4.09 11.68
N LEU A 6 -6.96 -3.10 12.47
CA LEU A 6 -6.25 -1.82 12.60
C LEU A 6 -4.96 -1.93 13.42
N LEU A 7 -5.01 -2.73 14.50
CA LEU A 7 -3.83 -3.02 15.30
C LEU A 7 -2.77 -3.75 14.45
N ASN A 8 -3.21 -4.70 13.63
CA ASN A 8 -2.32 -5.48 12.76
C ASN A 8 -1.58 -4.62 11.73
N HIS A 9 -2.24 -3.63 11.10
CA HIS A 9 -1.56 -2.79 10.10
C HIS A 9 -0.46 -1.92 10.72
N ARG A 10 -0.76 -1.20 11.81
CA ARG A 10 0.23 -0.37 12.52
C ARG A 10 1.35 -1.22 13.10
N THR A 11 1.01 -2.34 13.71
CA THR A 11 1.96 -3.27 14.31
C THR A 11 2.88 -3.84 13.24
N LEU A 12 2.33 -4.29 12.10
CA LEU A 12 3.12 -4.78 10.97
C LEU A 12 4.07 -3.71 10.45
N TRP A 13 3.60 -2.47 10.29
CA TRP A 13 4.42 -1.35 9.83
C TRP A 13 5.61 -1.10 10.77
N VAL A 14 5.38 -1.07 12.09
CA VAL A 14 6.45 -0.94 13.10
C VAL A 14 7.44 -2.10 13.03
N PHE A 15 6.97 -3.34 12.96
CA PHE A 15 7.85 -4.52 12.89
C PHE A 15 8.71 -4.54 11.61
N VAL A 16 8.15 -4.16 10.47
CA VAL A 16 8.91 -4.06 9.20
C VAL A 16 10.04 -3.05 9.32
N HIS A 17 9.78 -1.88 9.91
CA HIS A 17 10.81 -0.84 10.06
C HIS A 17 11.87 -1.21 11.12
N LEU A 18 11.46 -1.79 12.24
CA LEU A 18 12.39 -2.31 13.24
C LEU A 18 13.25 -3.43 12.65
N GLY A 19 12.67 -4.35 11.89
CA GLY A 19 13.40 -5.40 11.18
C GLY A 19 14.41 -4.83 10.18
N ALA A 20 14.04 -3.81 9.41
CA ALA A 20 14.94 -3.14 8.48
C ALA A 20 16.12 -2.46 9.21
N ILE A 21 15.87 -1.74 10.31
CA ILE A 21 16.92 -1.12 11.13
C ILE A 21 17.84 -2.20 11.68
N THR A 22 17.30 -3.28 12.25
CA THR A 22 18.07 -4.39 12.77
C THR A 22 18.94 -5.03 11.68
N ALA A 23 18.40 -5.27 10.50
CA ALA A 23 19.14 -5.81 9.36
C ALA A 23 20.32 -4.91 8.93
N ILE A 24 20.13 -3.60 8.91
CA ILE A 24 21.20 -2.62 8.62
C ILE A 24 22.31 -2.71 9.70
N VAL A 25 21.93 -2.68 10.97
CA VAL A 25 22.87 -2.78 12.09
C VAL A 25 23.67 -4.09 12.02
N MET A 26 22.98 -5.20 11.82
CA MET A 26 23.63 -6.53 11.70
C MET A 26 24.60 -6.58 10.50
N ALA A 27 24.22 -6.00 9.37
CA ALA A 27 25.08 -5.97 8.20
C ALA A 27 26.35 -5.14 8.42
N ILE A 28 26.28 -4.05 9.17
CA ILE A 28 27.44 -3.23 9.53
C ILE A 28 28.39 -3.99 10.44
N PHE A 29 27.84 -4.63 11.52
CA PHE A 29 28.67 -5.31 12.53
C PHE A 29 29.24 -6.66 12.08
N TYR A 30 28.52 -7.39 11.21
CA TYR A 30 28.92 -8.74 10.77
C TYR A 30 29.39 -8.83 9.33
N GLY A 31 29.52 -7.68 8.64
CA GLY A 31 30.04 -7.65 7.26
C GLY A 31 29.09 -8.23 6.20
N TYR A 32 27.77 -8.26 6.47
CA TYR A 32 26.77 -8.81 5.55
C TYR A 32 26.30 -7.81 4.46
N GLY A 33 27.20 -6.94 4.00
CA GLY A 33 26.84 -5.90 3.02
C GLY A 33 26.24 -6.44 1.71
N TRP A 34 26.70 -7.59 1.24
CA TRP A 34 26.14 -8.24 0.04
C TRP A 34 24.68 -8.69 0.23
N TRP A 35 24.33 -9.15 1.43
CA TRP A 35 22.94 -9.51 1.75
C TRP A 35 22.01 -8.29 1.76
N LEU A 36 22.49 -7.14 2.25
CA LEU A 36 21.73 -5.89 2.16
C LEU A 36 21.51 -5.46 0.73
N LEU A 37 22.55 -5.49 -0.11
CA LEU A 37 22.42 -5.14 -1.52
C LEU A 37 21.44 -6.07 -2.24
N THR A 38 21.56 -7.37 -2.05
CA THR A 38 20.67 -8.36 -2.66
C THR A 38 19.21 -8.16 -2.20
N SER A 39 18.99 -7.98 -0.91
CA SER A 39 17.65 -7.70 -0.35
C SER A 39 17.08 -6.39 -0.88
N TYR A 40 17.90 -5.35 -1.01
CA TYR A 40 17.50 -4.09 -1.63
C TYR A 40 17.06 -4.28 -3.08
N LEU A 41 17.85 -4.97 -3.90
CA LEU A 41 17.51 -5.21 -5.31
C LEU A 41 16.22 -6.03 -5.45
N ILE A 42 16.05 -7.08 -4.66
CA ILE A 42 14.82 -7.87 -4.62
C ILE A 42 13.63 -6.99 -4.22
N SER A 43 13.78 -6.18 -3.18
CA SER A 43 12.71 -5.28 -2.73
C SER A 43 12.30 -4.25 -3.80
N ARG A 44 13.23 -3.81 -4.66
CA ARG A 44 12.89 -2.93 -5.79
C ARG A 44 11.96 -3.62 -6.80
N VAL A 45 12.18 -4.90 -7.09
CA VAL A 45 11.29 -5.67 -7.98
C VAL A 45 9.87 -5.72 -7.41
N TRP A 46 9.73 -6.01 -6.12
CA TRP A 46 8.43 -6.02 -5.43
C TRP A 46 7.77 -4.65 -5.40
N LEU A 47 8.54 -3.61 -5.10
CA LEU A 47 8.04 -2.25 -5.04
C LEU A 47 7.58 -1.75 -6.40
N ILE A 48 8.37 -1.97 -7.45
CA ILE A 48 8.03 -1.58 -8.82
C ILE A 48 6.85 -2.41 -9.32
N GLY A 49 6.92 -3.72 -9.22
CA GLY A 49 5.87 -4.63 -9.70
C GLY A 49 4.56 -4.47 -8.91
N GLY A 50 4.64 -4.50 -7.58
CA GLY A 50 3.46 -4.44 -6.72
C GLY A 50 2.89 -3.03 -6.57
N MET A 51 3.70 -2.05 -6.16
CA MET A 51 3.21 -0.71 -5.88
C MET A 51 3.04 0.11 -7.17
N SER A 52 4.11 0.31 -7.95
CA SER A 52 4.06 1.23 -9.08
C SER A 52 3.25 0.69 -10.26
N ILE A 53 3.44 -0.57 -10.65
CA ILE A 53 2.67 -1.18 -11.75
C ILE A 53 1.30 -1.63 -11.25
N GLY A 54 1.24 -2.36 -10.15
CA GLY A 54 0.02 -2.94 -9.63
C GLY A 54 -0.90 -1.90 -8.99
N LEU A 55 -0.60 -1.47 -7.75
CA LEU A 55 -1.49 -0.59 -6.98
C LEU A 55 -1.74 0.74 -7.70
N HIS A 56 -0.69 1.39 -8.19
CA HIS A 56 -0.79 2.71 -8.79
C HIS A 56 -1.37 2.65 -10.22
N ARG A 57 -0.63 2.07 -11.19
CA ARG A 57 -1.01 2.16 -12.60
C ARG A 57 -2.18 1.25 -12.97
N TYR A 58 -2.20 0.01 -12.48
CA TYR A 58 -3.21 -0.97 -12.87
C TYR A 58 -4.52 -0.77 -12.11
N PHE A 59 -4.50 -0.82 -10.77
CA PHE A 59 -5.72 -0.75 -9.97
C PHE A 59 -6.26 0.68 -9.81
N SER A 60 -5.41 1.69 -9.62
CA SER A 60 -5.89 3.04 -9.39
C SER A 60 -6.18 3.79 -10.67
N HIS A 61 -5.22 3.83 -11.59
CA HIS A 61 -5.34 4.62 -12.83
C HIS A 61 -5.87 3.85 -14.03
N LYS A 62 -5.92 2.51 -13.99
CA LYS A 62 -6.38 1.66 -15.10
C LYS A 62 -5.68 1.98 -16.42
N THR A 63 -4.39 2.23 -16.37
CA THR A 63 -3.62 2.69 -17.53
C THR A 63 -3.43 1.63 -18.61
N PHE A 64 -3.69 0.37 -18.31
CA PHE A 64 -3.61 -0.75 -19.25
C PHE A 64 -4.54 -1.89 -18.85
N THR A 65 -4.85 -2.75 -19.82
CA THR A 65 -5.57 -4.01 -19.63
C THR A 65 -4.61 -5.19 -19.72
N THR A 66 -5.01 -6.37 -19.19
CA THR A 66 -4.14 -7.54 -19.18
C THR A 66 -4.92 -8.85 -19.25
N THR A 67 -4.21 -9.97 -19.42
CA THR A 67 -4.82 -11.30 -19.40
C THR A 67 -5.19 -11.74 -17.98
N PRO A 68 -6.12 -12.69 -17.79
CA PRO A 68 -6.51 -13.17 -16.46
C PRO A 68 -5.34 -13.70 -15.62
N LEU A 69 -4.35 -14.34 -16.25
CA LEU A 69 -3.17 -14.85 -15.53
C LEU A 69 -2.29 -13.70 -15.02
N LYS A 70 -2.01 -12.72 -15.88
CA LYS A 70 -1.24 -11.54 -15.50
C LYS A 70 -1.97 -10.69 -14.45
N HIS A 71 -3.30 -10.61 -14.53
CA HIS A 71 -4.12 -9.97 -13.51
C HIS A 71 -3.91 -10.61 -12.13
N LYS A 72 -3.98 -11.95 -12.03
CA LYS A 72 -3.70 -12.68 -10.77
C LYS A 72 -2.28 -12.42 -10.25
N LEU A 73 -1.28 -12.39 -11.14
CA LEU A 73 0.10 -12.09 -10.78
C LEU A 73 0.24 -10.66 -10.25
N ILE A 74 -0.39 -9.67 -10.91
CA ILE A 74 -0.38 -8.27 -10.46
C ILE A 74 -1.07 -8.14 -9.11
N CYS A 75 -2.22 -8.81 -8.89
CA CYS A 75 -2.87 -8.84 -7.58
C CYS A 75 -1.92 -9.37 -6.50
N PHE A 76 -1.26 -10.51 -6.75
CA PHE A 76 -0.32 -11.12 -5.81
C PHE A 76 0.85 -10.18 -5.49
N LEU A 77 1.52 -9.62 -6.52
CA LEU A 77 2.62 -8.67 -6.33
C LEU A 77 2.18 -7.42 -5.56
N SER A 78 0.97 -6.94 -5.81
CA SER A 78 0.40 -5.78 -5.11
C SER A 78 0.19 -6.04 -3.63
N MET A 79 -0.29 -7.24 -3.27
CA MET A 79 -0.39 -7.66 -1.86
C MET A 79 0.97 -7.77 -1.19
N MET A 80 1.98 -8.29 -1.91
CA MET A 80 3.36 -8.40 -1.44
C MET A 80 4.04 -7.05 -1.21
N ALA A 81 3.54 -5.96 -1.80
CA ALA A 81 4.07 -4.61 -1.57
C ALA A 81 3.84 -4.08 -0.14
N ALA A 82 3.04 -4.79 0.68
CA ALA A 82 2.73 -4.45 2.09
C ALA A 82 2.16 -3.03 2.28
N GLN A 83 1.45 -2.51 1.26
CA GLN A 83 0.82 -1.18 1.27
C GLN A 83 -0.69 -1.24 1.50
N GLY A 84 -1.20 -2.38 2.01
CA GLY A 84 -2.62 -2.64 2.14
C GLY A 84 -3.24 -3.33 0.92
N SER A 85 -4.55 -3.52 0.94
CA SER A 85 -5.25 -4.16 -0.17
C SER A 85 -5.34 -3.24 -1.41
N PRO A 86 -5.42 -3.80 -2.63
CA PRO A 86 -5.63 -3.02 -3.85
C PRO A 86 -6.85 -2.08 -3.78
N ILE A 87 -7.92 -2.52 -3.10
CA ILE A 87 -9.13 -1.69 -2.91
C ILE A 87 -8.83 -0.50 -2.01
N ALA A 88 -8.25 -0.74 -0.83
CA ALA A 88 -7.95 0.32 0.13
C ALA A 88 -6.96 1.33 -0.45
N TRP A 89 -5.92 0.84 -1.12
CA TRP A 89 -4.90 1.68 -1.73
C TRP A 89 -5.49 2.54 -2.87
N ALA A 90 -6.24 1.93 -3.79
CA ALA A 90 -6.87 2.64 -4.90
C ALA A 90 -7.90 3.67 -4.41
N MET A 91 -8.64 3.35 -3.34
CA MET A 91 -9.60 4.26 -2.72
C MET A 91 -8.91 5.55 -2.25
N VAL A 92 -7.85 5.42 -1.46
CA VAL A 92 -7.08 6.57 -0.95
C VAL A 92 -6.42 7.34 -2.08
N HIS A 93 -5.81 6.63 -3.03
CA HIS A 93 -5.07 7.25 -4.12
C HIS A 93 -5.96 8.00 -5.12
N ARG A 94 -7.12 7.42 -5.48
CA ARG A 94 -8.12 8.11 -6.32
C ARG A 94 -8.72 9.32 -5.61
N HIS A 95 -8.92 9.22 -4.29
CA HIS A 95 -9.38 10.34 -3.47
C HIS A 95 -8.33 11.47 -3.45
N HIS A 96 -7.06 11.13 -3.22
CA HIS A 96 -5.96 12.10 -3.29
C HIS A 96 -5.95 12.83 -4.64
N HIS A 97 -6.00 12.13 -5.77
CA HIS A 97 -6.03 12.77 -7.09
C HIS A 97 -7.24 13.68 -7.29
N LYS A 98 -8.40 13.34 -6.72
CA LYS A 98 -9.59 14.18 -6.80
C LYS A 98 -9.47 15.48 -6.00
N TYR A 99 -8.77 15.43 -4.86
CA TYR A 99 -8.68 16.52 -3.91
C TYR A 99 -7.24 17.01 -3.66
N THR A 100 -6.32 16.73 -4.59
CA THR A 100 -4.90 17.08 -4.47
C THR A 100 -4.71 18.49 -3.92
N ASP A 101 -4.00 18.61 -2.80
CA ASP A 101 -3.67 19.83 -2.06
C ASP A 101 -4.90 20.66 -1.59
N LYS A 102 -6.12 20.11 -1.65
CA LYS A 102 -7.34 20.72 -1.11
C LYS A 102 -7.61 20.28 0.32
N GLU A 103 -8.69 20.79 0.90
CA GLU A 103 -9.06 20.56 2.31
C GLU A 103 -9.32 19.08 2.65
N HIS A 104 -9.80 18.29 1.69
CA HIS A 104 -10.11 16.86 1.88
C HIS A 104 -8.98 15.91 1.44
N ASP A 105 -7.81 16.42 1.12
CA ASP A 105 -6.66 15.57 0.79
C ASP A 105 -6.08 14.95 2.05
N LEU A 106 -6.06 13.62 2.12
CA LEU A 106 -5.64 12.87 3.31
C LEU A 106 -4.14 12.99 3.64
N HIS A 107 -3.34 13.35 2.66
CA HIS A 107 -1.88 13.47 2.81
C HIS A 107 -1.28 14.66 2.05
N ALA A 108 -1.98 15.79 2.11
CA ALA A 108 -1.52 17.01 1.46
C ALA A 108 -0.20 17.50 2.07
N PRO A 109 0.80 17.87 1.26
CA PRO A 109 2.06 18.44 1.73
C PRO A 109 1.89 19.74 2.54
N LYS A 110 0.81 20.49 2.30
CA LYS A 110 0.46 21.69 3.07
C LYS A 110 0.26 21.44 4.57
N ASP A 111 -0.11 20.21 4.94
CA ASP A 111 -0.33 19.79 6.33
C ASP A 111 0.97 19.34 7.00
N GLY A 112 2.10 19.50 6.32
CA GLY A 112 3.45 19.20 6.77
C GLY A 112 4.05 17.97 6.09
N ILE A 113 5.34 18.04 5.76
CA ILE A 113 6.06 16.95 5.06
C ILE A 113 5.99 15.64 5.83
N PHE A 114 6.15 15.68 7.15
CA PHE A 114 6.09 14.49 7.99
C PHE A 114 4.69 13.88 8.02
N HIS A 115 3.64 14.72 8.02
CA HIS A 115 2.27 14.25 7.87
C HIS A 115 2.07 13.57 6.52
N ALA A 116 2.38 14.24 5.44
CA ALA A 116 2.20 13.73 4.08
C ALA A 116 2.97 12.45 3.81
N ALA A 117 4.15 12.27 4.42
CA ALA A 117 4.99 11.09 4.18
C ALA A 117 4.69 9.92 5.13
N VAL A 118 4.31 10.15 6.39
CA VAL A 118 4.31 9.13 7.43
C VAL A 118 3.00 9.09 8.23
N THR A 119 2.63 10.19 8.90
CA THR A 119 1.60 10.10 9.95
C THR A 119 0.20 9.90 9.40
N TRP A 120 -0.08 10.32 8.17
CA TRP A 120 -1.36 10.02 7.51
C TRP A 120 -1.62 8.50 7.43
N ALA A 121 -0.58 7.72 7.08
CA ALA A 121 -0.69 6.26 6.96
C ALA A 121 -0.91 5.57 8.33
N LEU A 122 -0.50 6.21 9.42
CA LEU A 122 -0.74 5.76 10.79
C LEU A 122 -2.09 6.25 11.33
N GLY A 123 -2.80 7.09 10.60
CA GLY A 123 -4.13 7.58 10.93
C GLY A 123 -5.17 6.46 11.07
N ASN A 124 -6.35 6.81 11.56
CA ASN A 124 -7.43 5.85 11.70
C ASN A 124 -8.18 5.70 10.36
N PRO A 125 -8.14 4.53 9.69
CA PRO A 125 -8.90 4.30 8.46
C PRO A 125 -10.41 4.53 8.59
N LYS A 126 -10.96 4.52 9.81
CA LYS A 126 -12.36 4.86 10.05
C LYS A 126 -12.65 6.34 9.83
N THR A 127 -11.67 7.22 10.04
CA THR A 127 -11.83 8.65 9.72
C THR A 127 -11.84 8.88 8.22
N TRP A 128 -11.06 8.10 7.47
CA TRP A 128 -11.04 8.16 6.00
C TRP A 128 -12.33 7.58 5.39
N ALA A 129 -12.87 6.51 5.99
CA ALA A 129 -14.11 5.86 5.50
C ALA A 129 -15.39 6.67 5.81
N LYS A 130 -15.33 7.70 6.65
CA LYS A 130 -16.45 8.59 6.95
C LYS A 130 -16.73 9.64 5.88
N GLU A 131 -15.79 9.87 4.98
CA GLU A 131 -16.05 10.69 3.79
C GLU A 131 -16.95 9.89 2.86
N ASP A 132 -18.22 10.28 2.78
CA ASP A 132 -19.34 9.54 2.19
C ASP A 132 -19.16 9.11 0.73
N ASN A 133 -18.14 9.58 0.05
CA ASN A 133 -17.89 9.32 -1.36
C ASN A 133 -16.72 8.35 -1.65
N LEU A 134 -15.93 7.93 -0.65
CA LEU A 134 -14.74 7.09 -0.88
C LEU A 134 -15.08 5.72 -1.46
N LYS A 135 -16.17 5.10 -0.96
CA LYS A 135 -16.59 3.76 -1.40
C LYS A 135 -17.00 3.71 -2.87
N PHE A 136 -17.54 4.80 -3.41
CA PHE A 136 -17.98 4.86 -4.80
C PHE A 136 -16.82 4.93 -5.80
N THR A 137 -15.63 5.30 -5.36
CA THR A 137 -14.47 5.44 -6.24
C THR A 137 -13.85 4.10 -6.66
N VAL A 138 -14.20 2.99 -5.99
CA VAL A 138 -13.60 1.66 -6.18
C VAL A 138 -14.62 0.55 -6.45
N THR A 139 -15.82 0.87 -6.86
CA THR A 139 -16.90 -0.10 -7.16
C THR A 139 -16.50 -1.14 -8.20
N ASP A 140 -15.63 -0.75 -9.11
CA ASP A 140 -15.04 -1.62 -10.12
C ASP A 140 -14.14 -2.71 -9.53
N LEU A 141 -13.37 -2.38 -8.48
CA LEU A 141 -12.45 -3.30 -7.81
C LEU A 141 -13.18 -4.22 -6.83
N VAL A 142 -14.23 -3.72 -6.18
CA VAL A 142 -15.06 -4.51 -5.26
C VAL A 142 -15.75 -5.68 -5.97
N ARG A 143 -16.07 -5.52 -7.25
CA ARG A 143 -16.70 -6.57 -8.08
C ARG A 143 -15.70 -7.58 -8.64
N ASP A 144 -14.41 -7.33 -8.47
CA ASP A 144 -13.36 -8.22 -8.96
C ASP A 144 -13.22 -9.45 -8.06
N LYS A 145 -13.51 -10.63 -8.64
CA LYS A 145 -13.52 -11.91 -7.90
C LYS A 145 -12.13 -12.30 -7.38
N VAL A 146 -11.06 -11.93 -8.08
CA VAL A 146 -9.68 -12.26 -7.66
C VAL A 146 -9.30 -11.43 -6.45
N ILE A 147 -9.59 -10.13 -6.48
CA ILE A 147 -9.35 -9.24 -5.35
C ILE A 147 -10.22 -9.65 -4.15
N ALA A 148 -11.51 -9.95 -4.37
CA ALA A 148 -12.40 -10.40 -3.31
C ALA A 148 -11.89 -11.71 -2.66
N CYS A 149 -11.44 -12.68 -3.45
CA CYS A 149 -10.87 -13.93 -2.94
C CYS A 149 -9.64 -13.67 -2.04
N LEU A 150 -8.72 -12.81 -2.47
CA LEU A 150 -7.52 -12.47 -1.70
C LEU A 150 -7.84 -11.72 -0.40
N LEU A 151 -8.90 -10.92 -0.36
CA LEU A 151 -9.34 -10.21 0.85
C LEU A 151 -10.00 -11.13 1.88
N TYR A 152 -10.64 -12.22 1.44
CA TYR A 152 -11.27 -13.20 2.34
C TYR A 152 -10.28 -14.20 2.95
N THR A 153 -9.09 -14.33 2.35
CA THR A 153 -8.04 -15.27 2.82
C THR A 153 -6.95 -14.59 3.65
N SER A 154 -7.01 -13.29 3.79
CA SER A 154 -6.13 -12.47 4.62
C SER A 154 -6.88 -11.90 5.84
#